data_a62de94288575f864fb0b8b2c925234e
#
_entry.id   a62de94288575f864fb0b8b2c925234e
#
_cell.length_a   1.000
_cell.length_b   1.000
_cell.length_c   1.000
_cell.angle_alpha   90.00
_cell.angle_beta   90.00
_cell.angle_gamma   90.00
#
_symmetry.space_group_name_H-M   'P 1'
#
loop_
_entity.id
_entity.type
_entity.pdbx_description
1 polymer ?
#
loop_
_entity_poly.entity_id
_entity_poly.type
_entity_poly.pdbx_seq_one_letter_code
_entity_poly.pdbx_strand_id
1 'polypeptide(L)'
;MNKVAKGAVALSCVLAMGAGSFSLAGCASQGNPVASDAGETEASATQGAYTFTDDLGREVTVASHNRVVAGMGSFANVWELAGGTLVGASDDAFSDYHIASDAQKIGDFSSLNAESIIALNPDFVILTGSSSGRGGGVAQTELADTLTAANIPVAYFKVTTFDDYLRMLRTCCDITGDEQAYAENGQDPADRIAEICAKAEGKQAGSAVVLTTYSGGTRVQSSSTQTGTILADLGAQNIADSDKGLLSDYSIEALIQDNPQTIFLLPMGNSDESAQQALAEQTTQNPAWAQLDAVKNDRVVTLDPQLFQYKPNAQWDQAYQVLFDALYGE
;
A
#
# COMPACT_ATOMS: atom_id res chain seq x y z
N MET A 1 -4.96 -19.72 39.42
CA MET A 1 -5.28 -18.49 40.21
C MET A 1 -4.19 -17.49 39.92
N ASN A 2 -4.44 -16.52 39.05
CA ASN A 2 -3.76 -15.21 39.07
C ASN A 2 -4.59 -14.28 38.17
N LYS A 3 -5.28 -13.36 38.83
CA LYS A 3 -6.04 -12.28 38.19
C LYS A 3 -5.06 -11.18 37.78
N VAL A 4 -5.10 -10.73 36.52
CA VAL A 4 -4.46 -9.47 36.10
C VAL A 4 -5.57 -8.45 35.82
N ALA A 5 -5.42 -7.31 36.46
CA ALA A 5 -6.41 -6.22 36.55
C ALA A 5 -6.49 -5.41 35.25
N LYS A 6 -7.71 -5.03 34.89
CA LYS A 6 -8.02 -4.02 33.87
C LYS A 6 -7.81 -2.63 34.49
N GLY A 7 -6.90 -1.84 33.92
CA GLY A 7 -6.74 -0.42 34.25
C GLY A 7 -7.52 0.42 33.25
N ALA A 8 -8.59 1.06 33.72
CA ALA A 8 -9.30 2.09 33.00
C ALA A 8 -8.57 3.43 33.18
N VAL A 9 -8.22 4.09 32.07
CA VAL A 9 -7.72 5.47 32.10
C VAL A 9 -8.87 6.40 31.74
N ALA A 10 -9.29 7.20 32.70
CA ALA A 10 -10.27 8.25 32.52
C ALA A 10 -9.58 9.52 32.00
N LEU A 11 -10.06 10.05 30.89
CA LEU A 11 -9.62 11.31 30.31
C LEU A 11 -10.48 12.43 30.86
N SER A 12 -9.88 13.33 31.65
CA SER A 12 -10.54 14.53 32.19
C SER A 12 -10.35 15.68 31.21
N CYS A 13 -11.47 16.22 30.68
CA CYS A 13 -11.53 17.51 30.00
C CYS A 13 -11.42 18.65 30.99
N VAL A 14 -10.49 19.57 30.75
CA VAL A 14 -10.49 20.90 31.41
C VAL A 14 -10.77 21.95 30.34
N LEU A 15 -11.97 22.56 30.43
CA LEU A 15 -12.31 23.79 29.71
C LEU A 15 -11.69 24.98 30.48
N ALA A 16 -10.96 25.85 29.79
CA ALA A 16 -10.63 27.19 30.27
C ALA A 16 -11.13 28.20 29.25
N MET A 17 -12.22 28.92 29.64
CA MET A 17 -12.69 30.12 28.97
C MET A 17 -11.85 31.30 29.48
N GLY A 18 -11.33 32.12 28.58
CA GLY A 18 -10.72 33.41 28.88
C GLY A 18 -11.24 34.46 27.90
N ALA A 19 -12.21 35.26 28.37
CA ALA A 19 -12.69 36.45 27.68
C ALA A 19 -11.81 37.66 28.07
N GLY A 20 -11.39 38.44 27.09
CA GLY A 20 -10.70 39.71 27.32
C GLY A 20 -11.01 40.69 26.19
N SER A 21 -11.81 41.71 26.55
CA SER A 21 -12.32 42.78 25.67
C SER A 21 -11.45 44.05 25.74
N PHE A 22 -11.68 44.94 24.71
CA PHE A 22 -11.38 46.39 24.62
C PHE A 22 -9.97 46.79 24.14
N SER A 23 -9.78 47.77 23.24
CA SER A 23 -10.44 49.07 23.06
C SER A 23 -10.22 49.65 21.69
N LEU A 24 -11.20 50.42 21.21
CA LEU A 24 -11.12 51.37 20.10
C LEU A 24 -10.30 52.61 20.44
N ALA A 25 -9.53 53.15 19.52
CA ALA A 25 -9.38 54.61 19.33
C ALA A 25 -8.91 54.88 17.89
N GLY A 26 -9.70 55.65 17.19
CA GLY A 26 -9.47 56.08 15.82
C GLY A 26 -8.64 57.35 15.73
N CYS A 27 -8.19 57.63 14.52
CA CYS A 27 -8.16 59.01 13.96
C CYS A 27 -7.94 58.90 12.44
N ALA A 28 -8.77 59.65 11.74
CA ALA A 28 -8.79 59.81 10.29
C ALA A 28 -7.65 60.69 9.79
N SER A 29 -7.09 60.41 8.63
CA SER A 29 -6.55 61.42 7.72
C SER A 29 -6.66 60.95 6.27
N GLN A 30 -7.23 61.80 5.44
CA GLN A 30 -7.49 61.61 4.00
C GLN A 30 -6.20 61.76 3.16
N GLY A 31 -6.09 60.98 2.09
CA GLY A 31 -5.14 61.20 1.03
C GLY A 31 -5.26 60.11 -0.03
N ASN A 32 -5.89 60.42 -1.18
CA ASN A 32 -6.08 59.59 -2.38
C ASN A 32 -5.07 59.98 -3.43
N PRO A 33 -4.99 59.25 -4.58
CA PRO A 33 -4.61 57.84 -4.84
C PRO A 33 -3.41 57.77 -5.79
N VAL A 34 -2.66 56.67 -5.74
CA VAL A 34 -1.85 56.24 -6.89
C VAL A 34 -2.02 54.72 -7.05
N ALA A 35 -2.57 54.33 -8.17
CA ALA A 35 -2.62 52.93 -8.60
C ALA A 35 -1.20 52.42 -8.82
N SER A 36 -0.84 51.36 -8.11
CA SER A 36 0.27 50.48 -8.44
C SER A 36 -0.28 49.06 -8.49
N ASP A 37 -0.33 48.55 -9.69
CA ASP A 37 -0.51 47.16 -10.02
C ASP A 37 0.62 46.37 -9.29
N ALA A 38 0.25 45.68 -8.24
CA ALA A 38 1.12 44.74 -7.54
C ALA A 38 0.46 43.36 -7.71
N GLY A 39 1.02 42.60 -8.65
CA GLY A 39 0.68 41.20 -8.82
C GLY A 39 0.66 40.50 -7.48
N GLU A 40 -0.46 39.85 -7.21
CA GLU A 40 -0.59 38.89 -6.13
C GLU A 40 0.37 37.72 -6.41
N THR A 41 1.55 37.79 -5.81
CA THR A 41 2.38 36.62 -5.63
C THR A 41 1.68 35.81 -4.55
N GLU A 42 0.98 34.75 -4.94
CA GLU A 42 0.56 33.74 -3.98
C GLU A 42 1.78 33.31 -3.17
N ALA A 43 1.81 33.68 -1.91
CA ALA A 43 2.80 33.21 -0.97
C ALA A 43 2.51 31.71 -0.75
N SER A 44 3.22 30.86 -1.49
CA SER A 44 3.36 29.46 -1.16
C SER A 44 3.84 29.41 0.28
N ALA A 45 2.99 28.93 1.18
CA ALA A 45 3.36 28.68 2.57
C ALA A 45 4.52 27.69 2.55
N THR A 46 5.71 28.14 2.91
CA THR A 46 6.87 27.28 3.11
C THR A 46 6.54 26.43 4.33
N GLN A 47 6.02 25.21 4.12
CA GLN A 47 5.96 24.21 5.18
C GLN A 47 7.39 23.96 5.64
N GLY A 48 7.61 23.92 6.96
CA GLY A 48 8.92 23.62 7.53
C GLY A 48 9.37 22.21 7.11
N ALA A 49 10.69 21.97 7.13
CA ALA A 49 11.23 20.65 6.84
C ALA A 49 10.58 19.57 7.72
N TYR A 50 10.17 18.46 7.12
CA TYR A 50 9.58 17.31 7.82
C TYR A 50 10.64 16.22 7.99
N THR A 51 10.81 15.73 9.22
CA THR A 51 11.80 14.68 9.54
C THR A 51 11.09 13.45 10.11
N PHE A 52 11.44 12.28 9.58
CA PHE A 52 10.88 11.00 10.01
C PHE A 52 11.92 9.87 9.89
N THR A 53 11.61 8.70 10.44
CA THR A 53 12.40 7.49 10.26
C THR A 53 11.77 6.60 9.19
N ASP A 54 12.53 6.24 8.16
CA ASP A 54 12.07 5.33 7.10
C ASP A 54 12.08 3.85 7.52
N ASP A 55 11.57 2.96 6.67
CA ASP A 55 11.46 1.53 6.97
C ASP A 55 12.81 0.76 6.93
N LEU A 56 13.91 1.44 6.61
CA LEU A 56 15.26 0.94 6.81
C LEU A 56 15.90 1.45 8.10
N GLY A 57 15.16 2.24 8.90
CA GLY A 57 15.61 2.81 10.18
C GLY A 57 16.51 4.04 10.02
N ARG A 58 16.45 4.72 8.86
CA ARG A 58 17.24 5.91 8.60
C ARG A 58 16.41 7.16 8.87
N GLU A 59 17.03 8.18 9.45
CA GLU A 59 16.42 9.50 9.56
C GLU A 59 16.47 10.21 8.20
N VAL A 60 15.29 10.64 7.74
CA VAL A 60 15.10 11.34 6.47
C VAL A 60 14.47 12.69 6.74
N THR A 61 15.08 13.76 6.23
CA THR A 61 14.54 15.12 6.31
C THR A 61 14.18 15.61 4.92
N VAL A 62 12.91 15.92 4.71
CA VAL A 62 12.36 16.47 3.46
C VAL A 62 12.13 17.96 3.67
N ALA A 63 12.98 18.79 3.07
CA ALA A 63 12.88 20.24 3.14
C ALA A 63 12.06 20.84 1.99
N SER A 64 11.89 20.09 0.89
CA SER A 64 11.13 20.45 -0.30
C SER A 64 10.60 19.17 -0.94
N HIS A 65 9.43 19.25 -1.57
CA HIS A 65 8.77 18.15 -2.27
C HIS A 65 8.14 18.62 -3.61
N ASN A 66 8.75 19.66 -4.21
CA ASN A 66 8.28 20.19 -5.51
C ASN A 66 8.68 19.31 -6.69
N ARG A 67 9.70 18.46 -6.51
CA ARG A 67 10.27 17.61 -7.55
C ARG A 67 10.51 16.20 -7.03
N VAL A 68 9.42 15.46 -6.89
CA VAL A 68 9.46 14.11 -6.31
C VAL A 68 9.59 13.06 -7.40
N VAL A 69 10.39 12.03 -7.12
CA VAL A 69 10.53 10.84 -7.95
C VAL A 69 10.14 9.61 -7.14
N ALA A 70 9.32 8.73 -7.72
CA ALA A 70 8.93 7.46 -7.11
C ALA A 70 9.41 6.26 -7.96
N GLY A 71 10.17 5.37 -7.32
CA GLY A 71 10.78 4.20 -7.97
C GLY A 71 9.89 2.96 -8.01
N MET A 72 8.61 3.07 -7.67
CA MET A 72 7.63 1.99 -7.73
C MET A 72 6.24 2.57 -7.98
N GLY A 73 5.48 1.98 -8.90
CA GLY A 73 4.19 2.51 -9.33
C GLY A 73 3.18 2.66 -8.19
N SER A 74 3.12 1.67 -7.27
CA SER A 74 2.25 1.77 -6.10
C SER A 74 2.63 2.96 -5.20
N PHE A 75 3.90 3.29 -5.06
CA PHE A 75 4.38 4.40 -4.24
C PHE A 75 4.16 5.75 -4.92
N ALA A 76 4.26 5.78 -6.26
CA ALA A 76 3.86 6.91 -7.06
C ALA A 76 2.38 7.25 -6.82
N ASN A 77 1.52 6.24 -6.85
CA ASN A 77 0.09 6.40 -6.58
C ASN A 77 -0.17 6.83 -5.11
N VAL A 78 0.52 6.26 -4.11
CA VAL A 78 0.38 6.73 -2.70
C VAL A 78 0.77 8.19 -2.56
N TRP A 79 1.84 8.63 -3.24
CA TRP A 79 2.24 10.04 -3.22
C TRP A 79 1.17 10.96 -3.81
N GLU A 80 0.53 10.58 -4.93
CA GLU A 80 -0.58 11.32 -5.51
C GLU A 80 -1.83 11.30 -4.62
N LEU A 81 -2.15 10.14 -4.01
CA LEU A 81 -3.23 10.02 -3.03
C LEU A 81 -3.02 10.93 -1.80
N ALA A 82 -1.78 11.25 -1.48
CA ALA A 82 -1.41 12.21 -0.43
C ALA A 82 -1.39 13.67 -0.92
N GLY A 83 -1.91 13.98 -2.11
CA GLY A 83 -1.93 15.33 -2.67
C GLY A 83 -0.63 15.77 -3.33
N GLY A 84 0.36 14.89 -3.48
CA GLY A 84 1.64 15.20 -4.09
C GLY A 84 1.63 15.09 -5.61
N THR A 85 2.66 15.66 -6.26
CA THR A 85 2.92 15.54 -7.69
C THR A 85 4.30 14.96 -7.96
N LEU A 86 4.51 14.34 -9.12
CA LEU A 86 5.73 13.65 -9.50
C LEU A 86 6.38 14.31 -10.72
N VAL A 87 7.73 14.32 -10.74
CA VAL A 87 8.51 14.66 -11.94
C VAL A 87 9.09 13.42 -12.63
N GLY A 88 9.11 12.27 -11.93
CA GLY A 88 9.55 10.99 -12.46
C GLY A 88 8.93 9.82 -11.71
N ALA A 89 8.62 8.74 -12.44
CA ALA A 89 8.08 7.52 -11.88
C ALA A 89 8.50 6.29 -12.68
N SER A 90 8.54 5.12 -12.04
CA SER A 90 8.77 3.84 -12.72
C SER A 90 7.66 3.52 -13.74
N ASP A 91 7.96 2.65 -14.69
CA ASP A 91 7.08 2.36 -15.83
C ASP A 91 5.71 1.81 -15.39
N ASP A 92 5.68 0.99 -14.32
CA ASP A 92 4.47 0.43 -13.73
C ASP A 92 3.52 1.47 -13.13
N ALA A 93 4.00 2.67 -12.79
CA ALA A 93 3.16 3.78 -12.37
C ALA A 93 2.14 4.20 -13.45
N PHE A 94 2.55 4.13 -14.71
CA PHE A 94 1.73 4.52 -15.86
C PHE A 94 0.83 3.39 -16.35
N SER A 95 1.34 2.14 -16.37
CA SER A 95 0.60 0.99 -16.88
C SER A 95 -0.42 0.45 -15.89
N ASP A 96 -0.06 0.37 -14.60
CA ASP A 96 -0.81 -0.36 -13.60
C ASP A 96 -1.58 0.57 -12.64
N TYR A 97 -1.06 1.78 -12.39
CA TYR A 97 -1.67 2.74 -11.46
C TYR A 97 -2.25 3.98 -12.13
N HIS A 98 -1.95 4.19 -13.42
CA HIS A 98 -2.49 5.30 -14.21
C HIS A 98 -2.35 6.66 -13.52
N ILE A 99 -1.14 6.94 -12.98
CA ILE A 99 -0.86 8.21 -12.28
C ILE A 99 -1.26 9.42 -13.12
N ALA A 100 -1.74 10.47 -12.44
CA ALA A 100 -2.21 11.71 -13.08
C ALA A 100 -1.07 12.68 -13.41
N SER A 101 0.08 12.58 -12.70
CA SER A 101 1.23 13.46 -12.90
C SER A 101 1.81 13.35 -14.30
N ASP A 102 2.20 14.47 -14.89
CA ASP A 102 2.99 14.53 -16.13
C ASP A 102 4.48 14.22 -15.81
N ALA A 103 4.71 13.03 -15.31
CA ALA A 103 6.01 12.56 -14.86
C ALA A 103 6.78 11.86 -15.99
N GLN A 104 8.12 11.95 -15.96
CA GLN A 104 8.96 11.19 -16.88
C GLN A 104 9.10 9.75 -16.40
N LYS A 105 9.11 8.81 -17.35
CA LYS A 105 9.46 7.41 -17.08
C LYS A 105 10.94 7.28 -16.75
N ILE A 106 11.25 6.61 -15.62
CA ILE A 106 12.62 6.36 -15.16
C ILE A 106 13.08 4.92 -15.34
N GLY A 107 12.23 4.08 -15.98
CA GLY A 107 12.50 2.69 -16.27
C GLY A 107 11.73 1.71 -15.39
N ASP A 108 12.03 0.42 -15.56
CA ASP A 108 11.40 -0.66 -14.80
C ASP A 108 11.83 -0.60 -13.32
N PHE A 109 10.85 -0.77 -12.40
CA PHE A 109 11.08 -0.70 -10.95
C PHE A 109 12.12 -1.69 -10.42
N SER A 110 12.37 -2.78 -11.14
CA SER A 110 13.36 -3.82 -10.78
C SER A 110 14.79 -3.48 -11.24
N SER A 111 14.97 -2.45 -12.06
CA SER A 111 16.25 -2.11 -12.69
C SER A 111 16.48 -0.60 -12.84
N LEU A 112 16.07 0.17 -11.84
CA LEU A 112 16.24 1.62 -11.84
C LEU A 112 17.70 2.05 -11.91
N ASN A 113 17.94 3.18 -12.57
CA ASN A 113 19.27 3.79 -12.69
C ASN A 113 19.31 5.12 -11.92
N ALA A 114 20.31 5.26 -11.03
CA ALA A 114 20.50 6.48 -10.24
C ALA A 114 20.74 7.72 -11.12
N GLU A 115 21.45 7.59 -12.23
CA GLU A 115 21.73 8.73 -13.14
C GLU A 115 20.43 9.27 -13.76
N SER A 116 19.49 8.41 -14.15
CA SER A 116 18.19 8.80 -14.68
C SER A 116 17.37 9.56 -13.63
N ILE A 117 17.45 9.15 -12.36
CA ILE A 117 16.79 9.83 -11.24
C ILE A 117 17.43 11.19 -11.00
N ILE A 118 18.77 11.26 -10.89
CA ILE A 118 19.52 12.49 -10.63
C ILE A 118 19.31 13.52 -11.75
N ALA A 119 19.22 13.09 -13.00
CA ALA A 119 19.00 13.98 -14.16
C ALA A 119 17.69 14.78 -14.05
N LEU A 120 16.72 14.30 -13.29
CA LEU A 120 15.46 15.00 -13.02
C LEU A 120 15.60 16.08 -11.93
N ASN A 121 16.77 16.23 -11.30
CA ASN A 121 17.02 17.15 -10.18
C ASN A 121 15.92 17.05 -9.11
N PRO A 122 15.65 15.86 -8.55
CA PRO A 122 14.63 15.72 -7.52
C PRO A 122 15.07 16.35 -6.20
N ASP A 123 14.09 16.84 -5.45
CA ASP A 123 14.30 17.30 -4.07
C ASP A 123 13.85 16.25 -3.04
N PHE A 124 13.17 15.19 -3.50
CA PHE A 124 12.83 14.01 -2.69
C PHE A 124 12.65 12.78 -3.59
N VAL A 125 13.09 11.60 -3.10
CA VAL A 125 12.95 10.32 -3.81
C VAL A 125 12.33 9.27 -2.90
N ILE A 126 11.34 8.54 -3.41
CA ILE A 126 10.62 7.47 -2.71
C ILE A 126 10.96 6.13 -3.38
N LEU A 127 11.54 5.21 -2.62
CA LEU A 127 11.99 3.90 -3.10
C LEU A 127 11.44 2.77 -2.23
N THR A 128 11.44 1.53 -2.74
CA THR A 128 11.11 0.36 -1.94
C THR A 128 12.32 -0.18 -1.19
N GLY A 129 12.16 -0.40 0.12
CA GLY A 129 13.11 -1.08 0.99
C GLY A 129 12.84 -2.58 1.15
N SER A 130 11.87 -3.13 0.41
CA SER A 130 11.53 -4.55 0.48
C SER A 130 12.65 -5.39 -0.11
N SER A 131 13.13 -6.37 0.65
CA SER A 131 14.07 -7.39 0.17
C SER A 131 13.37 -8.62 -0.40
N SER A 132 12.03 -8.69 -0.26
CA SER A 132 11.20 -9.77 -0.78
C SER A 132 10.55 -9.35 -2.10
N GLY A 133 10.58 -10.23 -3.10
CA GLY A 133 10.00 -9.98 -4.40
C GLY A 133 11.02 -10.06 -5.54
N ARG A 134 10.55 -10.00 -6.77
CA ARG A 134 11.37 -10.13 -7.98
C ARG A 134 12.38 -8.98 -8.11
N GLY A 135 13.53 -9.09 -7.42
CA GLY A 135 14.74 -8.30 -7.70
C GLY A 135 14.70 -6.80 -7.40
N GLY A 136 13.54 -6.14 -7.49
CA GLY A 136 13.45 -4.69 -7.43
C GLY A 136 13.88 -4.07 -6.09
N GLY A 137 13.54 -4.71 -4.98
CA GLY A 137 13.83 -4.15 -3.66
C GLY A 137 15.33 -4.07 -3.35
N VAL A 138 16.11 -5.10 -3.68
CA VAL A 138 17.57 -5.08 -3.48
C VAL A 138 18.20 -4.05 -4.38
N ALA A 139 17.85 -4.03 -5.67
CA ALA A 139 18.37 -3.06 -6.62
C ALA A 139 18.10 -1.61 -6.21
N GLN A 140 16.91 -1.33 -5.65
CA GLN A 140 16.58 0.03 -5.20
C GLN A 140 17.35 0.44 -3.94
N THR A 141 17.60 -0.48 -2.99
CA THR A 141 18.42 -0.15 -1.80
C THR A 141 19.88 0.15 -2.13
N GLU A 142 20.42 -0.41 -3.23
CA GLU A 142 21.76 -0.11 -3.72
C GLU A 142 21.90 1.33 -4.27
N LEU A 143 20.80 2.01 -4.57
CA LEU A 143 20.83 3.40 -5.05
C LEU A 143 21.08 4.41 -3.92
N ALA A 144 20.93 4.01 -2.64
CA ALA A 144 20.98 4.90 -1.49
C ALA A 144 22.26 5.75 -1.43
N ASP A 145 23.41 5.10 -1.58
CA ASP A 145 24.71 5.79 -1.47
C ASP A 145 24.91 6.81 -2.58
N THR A 146 24.53 6.45 -3.81
CA THR A 146 24.67 7.34 -4.98
C THR A 146 23.75 8.56 -4.88
N LEU A 147 22.50 8.37 -4.48
CA LEU A 147 21.53 9.45 -4.32
C LEU A 147 21.90 10.35 -3.13
N THR A 148 22.34 9.76 -2.01
CA THR A 148 22.83 10.51 -0.84
C THR A 148 24.08 11.33 -1.18
N ALA A 149 25.02 10.78 -1.94
CA ALA A 149 26.20 11.52 -2.42
C ALA A 149 25.84 12.70 -3.33
N ALA A 150 24.70 12.64 -4.00
CA ALA A 150 24.12 13.74 -4.76
C ALA A 150 23.33 14.75 -3.90
N ASN A 151 23.30 14.57 -2.57
CA ASN A 151 22.53 15.36 -1.61
C ASN A 151 21.01 15.31 -1.86
N ILE A 152 20.49 14.19 -2.34
CA ILE A 152 19.07 13.98 -2.57
C ILE A 152 18.50 13.18 -1.38
N PRO A 153 17.49 13.72 -0.66
CA PRO A 153 16.77 12.96 0.36
C PRO A 153 16.05 11.75 -0.26
N VAL A 154 16.26 10.56 0.34
CA VAL A 154 15.66 9.31 -0.12
C VAL A 154 14.98 8.63 1.05
N ALA A 155 13.71 8.28 0.88
CA ALA A 155 12.97 7.44 1.82
C ALA A 155 12.70 6.05 1.24
N TYR A 156 12.84 5.03 2.06
CA TYR A 156 12.51 3.65 1.75
C TYR A 156 11.29 3.19 2.53
N PHE A 157 10.28 2.70 1.82
CA PHE A 157 9.10 2.11 2.42
C PHE A 157 9.02 0.61 2.14
N LYS A 158 8.41 -0.14 3.08
CA LYS A 158 8.08 -1.56 2.96
C LYS A 158 6.60 -1.71 3.20
N VAL A 159 5.84 -1.92 2.13
CA VAL A 159 4.39 -2.07 2.21
C VAL A 159 4.01 -3.50 1.88
N THR A 160 3.48 -4.23 2.84
CA THR A 160 2.97 -5.60 2.69
C THR A 160 1.56 -5.72 3.25
N THR A 161 1.26 -5.00 4.33
CA THR A 161 -0.02 -5.00 5.03
C THR A 161 -0.75 -3.67 4.85
N PHE A 162 -2.01 -3.64 5.28
CA PHE A 162 -2.77 -2.40 5.32
C PHE A 162 -2.16 -1.37 6.27
N ASP A 163 -1.65 -1.80 7.43
CA ASP A 163 -0.97 -0.93 8.40
C ASP A 163 0.30 -0.30 7.80
N ASP A 164 1.04 -1.04 6.98
CA ASP A 164 2.20 -0.50 6.26
C ASP A 164 1.79 0.59 5.27
N TYR A 165 0.67 0.38 4.55
CA TYR A 165 0.11 1.38 3.65
C TYR A 165 -0.32 2.63 4.42
N LEU A 166 -1.06 2.50 5.53
CA LEU A 166 -1.47 3.62 6.37
C LEU A 166 -0.27 4.43 6.88
N ARG A 167 0.78 3.76 7.32
CA ARG A 167 2.01 4.40 7.78
C ARG A 167 2.67 5.20 6.66
N MET A 168 2.80 4.62 5.47
CA MET A 168 3.35 5.33 4.30
C MET A 168 2.48 6.52 3.91
N LEU A 169 1.18 6.33 3.77
CA LEU A 169 0.23 7.38 3.42
C LEU A 169 0.27 8.52 4.45
N ARG A 170 0.27 8.20 5.75
CA ARG A 170 0.38 9.21 6.82
C ARG A 170 1.64 10.04 6.66
N THR A 171 2.79 9.38 6.46
CA THR A 171 4.06 10.08 6.24
C THR A 171 4.00 11.00 5.01
N CYS A 172 3.42 10.52 3.91
CA CYS A 172 3.25 11.32 2.69
C CYS A 172 2.31 12.53 2.93
N CYS A 173 1.19 12.34 3.62
CA CYS A 173 0.26 13.42 3.97
C CYS A 173 0.88 14.43 4.95
N ASP A 174 1.71 13.99 5.89
CA ASP A 174 2.44 14.90 6.77
C ASP A 174 3.46 15.76 6.00
N ILE A 175 4.08 15.22 4.96
CA ILE A 175 5.00 15.95 4.08
C ILE A 175 4.23 16.96 3.22
N THR A 176 3.11 16.57 2.62
CA THR A 176 2.31 17.44 1.74
C THR A 176 1.46 18.42 2.52
N GLY A 177 1.14 18.11 3.80
CA GLY A 177 0.24 18.89 4.65
C GLY A 177 -1.24 18.65 4.36
N ASP A 178 -1.59 17.57 3.62
CA ASP A 178 -2.97 17.26 3.23
C ASP A 178 -3.62 16.25 4.19
N GLU A 179 -4.20 16.76 5.28
CA GLU A 179 -4.96 15.95 6.24
C GLU A 179 -6.25 15.38 5.66
N GLN A 180 -6.87 16.07 4.70
CA GLN A 180 -8.08 15.56 4.05
C GLN A 180 -7.77 14.33 3.20
N ALA A 181 -6.65 14.34 2.48
CA ALA A 181 -6.18 13.19 1.71
C ALA A 181 -5.99 11.94 2.59
N TYR A 182 -5.46 12.12 3.82
CA TYR A 182 -5.36 11.00 4.77
C TYR A 182 -6.73 10.52 5.26
N ALA A 183 -7.68 11.42 5.52
CA ALA A 183 -9.02 11.02 5.90
C ALA A 183 -9.70 10.19 4.80
N GLU A 184 -9.64 10.64 3.56
CA GLU A 184 -10.29 10.00 2.42
C GLU A 184 -9.62 8.68 2.00
N ASN A 185 -8.28 8.63 1.95
CA ASN A 185 -7.54 7.51 1.40
C ASN A 185 -6.98 6.54 2.46
N GLY A 186 -7.02 6.92 3.74
CA GLY A 186 -6.53 6.11 4.86
C GLY A 186 -7.63 5.76 5.84
N GLN A 187 -8.26 6.78 6.48
CA GLN A 187 -9.23 6.55 7.54
C GLN A 187 -10.52 5.91 7.04
N ASP A 188 -11.09 6.41 5.93
CA ASP A 188 -12.32 5.85 5.37
C ASP A 188 -12.16 4.37 4.96
N PRO A 189 -11.09 3.94 4.27
CA PRO A 189 -10.83 2.52 4.06
C PRO A 189 -10.65 1.73 5.36
N ALA A 190 -9.98 2.31 6.37
CA ALA A 190 -9.77 1.65 7.66
C ALA A 190 -11.10 1.38 8.39
N ASP A 191 -12.00 2.34 8.39
CA ASP A 191 -13.32 2.20 9.01
C ASP A 191 -14.14 1.12 8.29
N ARG A 192 -14.11 1.07 6.95
CA ARG A 192 -14.78 0.01 6.16
C ARG A 192 -14.18 -1.36 6.42
N ILE A 193 -12.86 -1.48 6.52
CA ILE A 193 -12.19 -2.74 6.87
C ILE A 193 -12.61 -3.20 8.26
N ALA A 194 -12.64 -2.30 9.25
CA ALA A 194 -13.08 -2.61 10.60
C ALA A 194 -14.53 -3.14 10.63
N GLU A 195 -15.44 -2.56 9.83
CA GLU A 195 -16.81 -3.05 9.68
C GLU A 195 -16.87 -4.46 9.05
N ILE A 196 -16.04 -4.71 8.03
CA ILE A 196 -15.96 -6.04 7.37
C ILE A 196 -15.44 -7.08 8.37
N CYS A 197 -14.36 -6.78 9.09
CA CYS A 197 -13.81 -7.67 10.11
C CYS A 197 -14.81 -7.93 11.25
N ALA A 198 -15.55 -6.92 11.69
CA ALA A 198 -16.60 -7.09 12.70
C ALA A 198 -17.73 -8.02 12.23
N LYS A 199 -18.09 -8.00 10.93
CA LYS A 199 -19.05 -8.95 10.36
C LYS A 199 -18.51 -10.38 10.31
N ALA A 200 -17.20 -10.57 10.24
CA ALA A 200 -16.53 -11.88 10.25
C ALA A 200 -16.46 -12.49 11.67
N GLU A 201 -16.51 -11.67 12.73
CA GLU A 201 -16.39 -12.13 14.10
C GLU A 201 -17.44 -13.20 14.45
N GLY A 202 -16.97 -14.32 15.02
CA GLY A 202 -17.80 -15.45 15.42
C GLY A 202 -18.27 -16.34 14.28
N LYS A 203 -18.00 -16.01 13.03
CA LYS A 203 -18.26 -16.87 11.87
C LYS A 203 -17.12 -17.88 11.66
N GLN A 204 -17.40 -18.94 10.92
CA GLN A 204 -16.42 -19.97 10.56
C GLN A 204 -15.97 -19.76 9.10
N ALA A 205 -14.83 -19.15 8.91
CA ALA A 205 -14.25 -18.96 7.57
C ALA A 205 -13.73 -20.28 6.95
N GLY A 206 -13.33 -21.22 7.80
CA GLY A 206 -12.78 -22.50 7.37
C GLY A 206 -11.32 -22.41 6.94
N SER A 207 -10.85 -23.49 6.28
CA SER A 207 -9.48 -23.54 5.72
C SER A 207 -9.43 -22.98 4.30
N ALA A 208 -8.36 -22.26 4.00
CA ALA A 208 -8.15 -21.66 2.69
C ALA A 208 -6.70 -21.81 2.21
N VAL A 209 -6.49 -21.66 0.91
CA VAL A 209 -5.17 -21.55 0.30
C VAL A 209 -5.18 -20.47 -0.79
N VAL A 210 -4.07 -19.80 -0.97
CA VAL A 210 -3.85 -18.89 -2.11
C VAL A 210 -2.77 -19.45 -3.01
N LEU A 211 -3.12 -19.69 -4.26
CA LEU A 211 -2.23 -20.19 -5.30
C LEU A 211 -1.92 -19.07 -6.29
N THR A 212 -0.67 -18.66 -6.36
CA THR A 212 -0.20 -17.71 -7.36
C THR A 212 0.38 -18.49 -8.54
N THR A 213 -0.21 -18.33 -9.73
CA THR A 213 0.26 -18.95 -10.96
C THR A 213 1.03 -17.95 -11.82
N TYR A 214 2.10 -18.39 -12.45
CA TYR A 214 2.93 -17.60 -13.35
C TYR A 214 3.56 -18.53 -14.41
N SER A 215 4.22 -17.99 -15.43
CA SER A 215 4.82 -18.77 -16.53
C SER A 215 5.81 -19.87 -16.09
N GLY A 216 6.38 -19.76 -14.89
CA GLY A 216 7.30 -20.74 -14.31
C GLY A 216 6.67 -21.77 -13.38
N GLY A 217 5.33 -21.75 -13.16
CA GLY A 217 4.64 -22.69 -12.29
C GLY A 217 3.66 -22.04 -11.31
N THR A 218 3.45 -22.71 -10.18
CA THR A 218 2.54 -22.27 -9.11
C THR A 218 3.31 -22.10 -7.80
N ARG A 219 2.95 -21.09 -7.03
CA ARG A 219 3.41 -20.85 -5.65
C ARG A 219 2.25 -20.75 -4.70
N VAL A 220 2.44 -21.21 -3.49
CA VAL A 220 1.48 -21.06 -2.41
C VAL A 220 1.88 -19.84 -1.56
N GLN A 221 0.90 -19.05 -1.14
CA GLN A 221 1.11 -17.89 -0.28
C GLN A 221 0.84 -18.23 1.18
N SER A 222 1.76 -17.82 2.07
CA SER A 222 1.55 -17.88 3.53
C SER A 222 0.77 -16.68 4.05
N SER A 223 0.38 -16.70 5.32
CA SER A 223 -0.26 -15.57 6.00
C SER A 223 0.65 -14.34 6.18
N SER A 224 1.92 -14.41 5.81
CA SER A 224 2.81 -13.24 5.78
C SER A 224 2.75 -12.42 4.48
N THR A 225 1.97 -12.87 3.50
CA THR A 225 1.74 -12.14 2.24
C THR A 225 0.54 -11.20 2.37
N GLN A 226 0.41 -10.26 1.44
CA GLN A 226 -0.72 -9.33 1.40
C GLN A 226 -2.08 -10.05 1.49
N THR A 227 -2.35 -10.98 0.58
CA THR A 227 -3.61 -11.74 0.57
C THR A 227 -3.75 -12.63 1.80
N GLY A 228 -2.65 -13.26 2.23
CA GLY A 228 -2.63 -14.11 3.41
C GLY A 228 -2.94 -13.37 4.70
N THR A 229 -2.48 -12.13 4.85
CA THR A 229 -2.82 -11.28 6.01
C THR A 229 -4.31 -10.99 6.06
N ILE A 230 -4.93 -10.60 4.93
CA ILE A 230 -6.38 -10.35 4.87
C ILE A 230 -7.17 -11.61 5.24
N LEU A 231 -6.76 -12.80 4.74
CA LEU A 231 -7.41 -14.06 5.12
C LEU A 231 -7.33 -14.34 6.62
N ALA A 232 -6.19 -14.06 7.26
CA ALA A 232 -6.01 -14.21 8.69
C ALA A 232 -6.89 -13.25 9.48
N ASP A 233 -6.98 -11.98 9.08
CA ASP A 233 -7.83 -10.97 9.70
C ASP A 233 -9.31 -11.33 9.60
N LEU A 234 -9.71 -11.99 8.52
CA LEU A 234 -11.06 -12.53 8.31
C LEU A 234 -11.29 -13.90 8.99
N GLY A 235 -10.32 -14.42 9.75
CA GLY A 235 -10.46 -15.66 10.52
C GLY A 235 -10.31 -16.95 9.71
N ALA A 236 -9.82 -16.91 8.47
CA ALA A 236 -9.54 -18.09 7.67
C ALA A 236 -8.22 -18.75 8.10
N GLN A 237 -8.21 -20.07 8.12
CA GLN A 237 -7.01 -20.86 8.37
C GLN A 237 -6.27 -21.10 7.06
N ASN A 238 -5.13 -20.42 6.85
CA ASN A 238 -4.29 -20.69 5.70
C ASN A 238 -3.54 -22.02 5.89
N ILE A 239 -3.81 -23.03 5.06
CA ILE A 239 -3.18 -24.35 5.18
C ILE A 239 -1.66 -24.29 4.96
N ALA A 240 -1.18 -23.34 4.19
CA ALA A 240 0.24 -23.14 3.91
C ALA A 240 1.07 -22.81 5.16
N ASP A 241 0.47 -22.29 6.23
CA ASP A 241 1.20 -21.98 7.46
C ASP A 241 1.55 -23.23 8.26
N SER A 242 0.77 -24.29 8.12
CA SER A 242 0.98 -25.59 8.77
C SER A 242 1.79 -26.57 7.93
N ASP A 243 1.77 -26.44 6.59
CA ASP A 243 2.55 -27.27 5.66
C ASP A 243 3.70 -26.50 5.02
N LYS A 244 4.89 -26.60 5.64
CA LYS A 244 6.11 -25.99 5.08
C LYS A 244 6.57 -26.64 3.75
N GLY A 245 6.18 -27.88 3.49
CA GLY A 245 6.43 -28.56 2.23
C GLY A 245 5.67 -27.88 1.10
N LEU A 246 4.39 -27.61 1.31
CA LEU A 246 3.52 -26.93 0.36
C LEU A 246 4.00 -25.50 0.02
N LEU A 247 4.57 -24.78 1.01
CA LEU A 247 5.17 -23.46 0.78
C LEU A 247 6.45 -23.49 -0.03
N SER A 248 7.26 -24.55 0.12
CA SER A 248 8.57 -24.66 -0.55
C SER A 248 8.43 -25.21 -1.97
N ASP A 249 7.49 -26.13 -2.19
CA ASP A 249 7.28 -26.78 -3.48
C ASP A 249 5.80 -27.17 -3.63
N TYR A 250 5.09 -26.47 -4.51
CA TYR A 250 3.69 -26.76 -4.78
C TYR A 250 3.50 -28.17 -5.32
N SER A 251 2.63 -28.95 -4.70
CA SER A 251 2.22 -30.26 -5.14
C SER A 251 0.70 -30.40 -5.04
N ILE A 252 0.08 -30.90 -6.12
CA ILE A 252 -1.36 -31.17 -6.12
C ILE A 252 -1.72 -32.31 -5.13
N GLU A 253 -0.82 -33.26 -4.91
CA GLU A 253 -1.01 -34.34 -3.96
C GLU A 253 -1.04 -33.82 -2.52
N ALA A 254 -0.14 -32.89 -2.15
CA ALA A 254 -0.17 -32.24 -0.85
C ALA A 254 -1.44 -31.40 -0.69
N LEU A 255 -1.84 -30.66 -1.73
CA LEU A 255 -3.08 -29.89 -1.71
C LEU A 255 -4.32 -30.77 -1.51
N ILE A 256 -4.37 -31.97 -2.13
CA ILE A 256 -5.46 -32.93 -1.93
C ILE A 256 -5.46 -33.50 -0.51
N GLN A 257 -4.27 -33.74 0.05
CA GLN A 257 -4.15 -34.23 1.42
C GLN A 257 -4.67 -33.21 2.44
N ASP A 258 -4.32 -31.92 2.28
CA ASP A 258 -4.75 -30.82 3.15
C ASP A 258 -6.20 -30.40 2.88
N ASN A 259 -6.69 -30.60 1.66
CA ASN A 259 -8.05 -30.43 1.19
C ASN A 259 -8.74 -29.15 1.71
N PRO A 260 -8.26 -27.95 1.32
CA PRO A 260 -8.81 -26.68 1.80
C PRO A 260 -10.26 -26.49 1.37
N GLN A 261 -11.04 -25.81 2.20
CA GLN A 261 -12.44 -25.52 1.92
C GLN A 261 -12.64 -24.44 0.86
N THR A 262 -11.66 -23.53 0.72
CA THR A 262 -11.68 -22.47 -0.30
C THR A 262 -10.30 -22.34 -0.94
N ILE A 263 -10.29 -22.21 -2.27
CA ILE A 263 -9.07 -22.00 -3.04
C ILE A 263 -9.16 -20.64 -3.74
N PHE A 264 -8.18 -19.80 -3.50
CA PHE A 264 -8.00 -18.53 -4.20
C PHE A 264 -6.91 -18.68 -5.25
N LEU A 265 -7.24 -18.33 -6.50
CA LEU A 265 -6.31 -18.35 -7.62
C LEU A 265 -5.90 -16.92 -7.96
N LEU A 266 -4.62 -16.63 -7.93
CA LEU A 266 -4.05 -15.34 -8.27
C LEU A 266 -3.11 -15.49 -9.46
N PRO A 267 -3.60 -15.31 -10.70
CA PRO A 267 -2.74 -15.35 -11.89
C PRO A 267 -1.85 -14.11 -11.92
N MET A 268 -0.55 -14.30 -12.11
CA MET A 268 0.41 -13.23 -12.32
C MET A 268 0.54 -12.92 -13.80
N GLY A 269 0.24 -11.66 -14.18
CA GLY A 269 0.25 -11.23 -15.59
C GLY A 269 -1.09 -11.43 -16.26
N ASN A 270 -1.98 -10.43 -16.20
CA ASN A 270 -3.34 -10.48 -16.77
C ASN A 270 -3.40 -10.70 -18.27
N SER A 271 -2.34 -10.39 -18.99
CA SER A 271 -2.24 -10.51 -20.46
C SER A 271 -1.25 -11.57 -20.92
N ASP A 272 -0.62 -12.28 -20.00
CA ASP A 272 0.36 -13.31 -20.35
C ASP A 272 -0.37 -14.64 -20.61
N GLU A 273 -0.47 -15.01 -21.90
CA GLU A 273 -1.06 -16.26 -22.35
C GLU A 273 -0.40 -17.47 -21.65
N SER A 274 0.89 -17.35 -21.32
CA SER A 274 1.63 -18.40 -20.60
C SER A 274 1.18 -18.55 -19.14
N ALA A 275 0.80 -17.48 -18.46
CA ALA A 275 0.24 -17.54 -17.10
C ALA A 275 -1.17 -18.18 -17.09
N GLN A 276 -1.98 -17.84 -18.08
CA GLN A 276 -3.31 -18.46 -18.27
C GLN A 276 -3.19 -19.95 -18.61
N GLN A 277 -2.23 -20.33 -19.45
CA GLN A 277 -1.96 -21.72 -19.75
C GLN A 277 -1.46 -22.48 -18.52
N ALA A 278 -0.52 -21.91 -17.76
CA ALA A 278 -0.02 -22.50 -16.51
C ALA A 278 -1.15 -22.70 -15.48
N LEU A 279 -2.07 -21.72 -15.36
CA LEU A 279 -3.25 -21.85 -14.54
C LEU A 279 -4.13 -23.03 -14.98
N ALA A 280 -4.43 -23.14 -16.28
CA ALA A 280 -5.25 -24.21 -16.83
C ALA A 280 -4.61 -25.59 -16.63
N GLU A 281 -3.30 -25.71 -16.82
CA GLU A 281 -2.54 -26.96 -16.59
C GLU A 281 -2.60 -27.42 -15.12
N GLN A 282 -2.54 -26.48 -14.17
CA GLN A 282 -2.61 -26.79 -12.75
C GLN A 282 -4.04 -27.05 -12.25
N THR A 283 -5.05 -26.60 -12.97
CA THR A 283 -6.45 -26.66 -12.59
C THR A 283 -7.27 -27.55 -13.53
N THR A 284 -7.92 -26.97 -14.51
CA THR A 284 -8.91 -27.66 -15.37
C THR A 284 -8.35 -28.80 -16.20
N GLN A 285 -7.07 -28.79 -16.55
CA GLN A 285 -6.39 -29.86 -17.29
C GLN A 285 -5.83 -30.97 -16.38
N ASN A 286 -5.77 -30.76 -15.06
CA ASN A 286 -5.28 -31.74 -14.10
C ASN A 286 -6.46 -32.57 -13.52
N PRO A 287 -6.57 -33.87 -13.83
CA PRO A 287 -7.66 -34.70 -13.33
C PRO A 287 -7.72 -34.78 -11.79
N ALA A 288 -6.59 -34.60 -11.10
CA ALA A 288 -6.51 -34.60 -9.64
C ALA A 288 -7.21 -33.39 -9.01
N TRP A 289 -7.29 -32.27 -9.74
CA TRP A 289 -7.97 -31.05 -9.31
C TRP A 289 -9.44 -31.29 -8.94
N ALA A 290 -10.15 -32.12 -9.71
CA ALA A 290 -11.55 -32.45 -9.46
C ALA A 290 -11.79 -33.26 -8.17
N GLN A 291 -10.74 -33.73 -7.49
CA GLN A 291 -10.85 -34.45 -6.22
C GLN A 291 -11.00 -33.51 -5.03
N LEU A 292 -10.58 -32.24 -5.16
CA LEU A 292 -10.67 -31.24 -4.12
C LEU A 292 -12.12 -30.88 -3.76
N ASP A 293 -12.42 -30.78 -2.48
CA ASP A 293 -13.77 -30.42 -2.04
C ASP A 293 -14.12 -28.97 -2.39
N ALA A 294 -13.15 -28.05 -2.39
CA ALA A 294 -13.33 -26.68 -2.88
C ALA A 294 -13.83 -26.66 -4.34
N VAL A 295 -13.31 -27.53 -5.20
CA VAL A 295 -13.74 -27.65 -6.60
C VAL A 295 -15.14 -28.22 -6.72
N LYS A 296 -15.46 -29.29 -5.97
CA LYS A 296 -16.79 -29.91 -5.95
C LYS A 296 -17.90 -28.99 -5.43
N ASN A 297 -17.54 -28.04 -4.57
CA ASN A 297 -18.46 -27.14 -3.92
C ASN A 297 -18.45 -25.72 -4.52
N ASP A 298 -17.86 -25.52 -5.68
CA ASP A 298 -17.75 -24.22 -6.38
C ASP A 298 -17.08 -23.13 -5.52
N ARG A 299 -16.10 -23.52 -4.67
CA ARG A 299 -15.36 -22.61 -3.79
C ARG A 299 -13.93 -22.35 -4.29
N VAL A 300 -13.80 -22.18 -5.59
CA VAL A 300 -12.57 -21.74 -6.26
C VAL A 300 -12.79 -20.35 -6.82
N VAL A 301 -12.04 -19.38 -6.31
CA VAL A 301 -12.21 -17.96 -6.61
C VAL A 301 -10.97 -17.43 -7.30
N THR A 302 -11.11 -16.90 -8.50
CA THR A 302 -10.02 -16.18 -9.17
C THR A 302 -10.00 -14.72 -8.69
N LEU A 303 -8.86 -14.31 -8.17
CA LEU A 303 -8.64 -12.97 -7.62
C LEU A 303 -8.17 -12.00 -8.71
N ASP A 304 -8.62 -10.75 -8.60
CA ASP A 304 -8.17 -9.67 -9.46
C ASP A 304 -6.73 -9.25 -9.09
N PRO A 305 -5.76 -9.35 -10.02
CA PRO A 305 -4.39 -8.91 -9.76
C PRO A 305 -4.26 -7.45 -9.31
N GLN A 306 -5.16 -6.56 -9.70
CA GLN A 306 -5.12 -5.15 -9.26
C GLN A 306 -5.26 -5.03 -7.74
N LEU A 307 -6.08 -5.88 -7.12
CA LEU A 307 -6.30 -5.86 -5.67
C LEU A 307 -5.35 -6.79 -4.89
N PHE A 308 -4.81 -7.85 -5.52
CA PHE A 308 -4.14 -8.93 -4.79
C PHE A 308 -2.70 -9.22 -5.22
N GLN A 309 -2.31 -8.82 -6.42
CA GLN A 309 -0.92 -8.92 -6.89
C GLN A 309 -0.18 -7.58 -6.76
N TYR A 310 -0.83 -6.51 -7.20
CA TYR A 310 -0.38 -5.14 -6.99
C TYR A 310 -0.79 -4.67 -5.59
N LYS A 311 -0.31 -3.50 -5.18
CA LYS A 311 -0.76 -2.92 -3.91
C LYS A 311 -2.05 -2.15 -4.14
N PRO A 312 -3.15 -2.48 -3.46
CA PRO A 312 -4.45 -1.86 -3.72
C PRO A 312 -4.54 -0.41 -3.25
N ASN A 313 -3.61 0.06 -2.42
CA ASN A 313 -3.56 1.42 -1.88
C ASN A 313 -4.90 1.85 -1.25
N ALA A 314 -5.58 2.88 -1.73
CA ALA A 314 -6.87 3.30 -1.18
C ALA A 314 -8.01 2.27 -1.36
N GLN A 315 -7.77 1.15 -2.05
CA GLN A 315 -8.75 0.08 -2.32
C GLN A 315 -8.56 -1.17 -1.46
N TRP A 316 -7.82 -1.08 -0.35
CA TRP A 316 -7.66 -2.22 0.56
C TRP A 316 -8.99 -2.77 1.07
N ASP A 317 -9.96 -1.91 1.35
CA ASP A 317 -11.31 -2.29 1.78
C ASP A 317 -12.03 -3.16 0.73
N GLN A 318 -11.82 -2.89 -0.55
CA GLN A 318 -12.36 -3.73 -1.63
C GLN A 318 -11.72 -5.12 -1.63
N ALA A 319 -10.41 -5.23 -1.38
CA ALA A 319 -9.74 -6.52 -1.25
C ALA A 319 -10.29 -7.31 -0.05
N TYR A 320 -10.52 -6.67 1.11
CA TYR A 320 -11.17 -7.29 2.25
C TYR A 320 -12.59 -7.76 1.93
N GLN A 321 -13.39 -6.92 1.26
CA GLN A 321 -14.77 -7.27 0.90
C GLN A 321 -14.83 -8.49 -0.03
N VAL A 322 -13.98 -8.54 -1.07
CA VAL A 322 -13.92 -9.67 -2.01
C VAL A 322 -13.62 -10.98 -1.28
N LEU A 323 -12.65 -11.00 -0.35
CA LEU A 323 -12.33 -12.20 0.41
C LEU A 323 -13.41 -12.54 1.43
N PHE A 324 -14.03 -11.56 2.06
CA PHE A 324 -15.15 -11.75 2.98
C PHE A 324 -16.32 -12.43 2.26
N ASP A 325 -16.73 -11.91 1.11
CA ASP A 325 -17.85 -12.47 0.31
C ASP A 325 -17.53 -13.92 -0.11
N ALA A 326 -16.31 -14.17 -0.55
CA ALA A 326 -15.88 -15.52 -0.94
C ALA A 326 -15.85 -16.51 0.24
N LEU A 327 -15.46 -16.08 1.44
CA LEU A 327 -15.37 -16.94 2.62
C LEU A 327 -16.73 -17.24 3.21
N TYR A 328 -17.64 -16.26 3.22
CA TYR A 328 -18.90 -16.33 3.96
C TYR A 328 -20.15 -16.45 3.08
N GLY A 329 -20.02 -16.26 1.76
CA GLY A 329 -21.12 -16.44 0.80
C GLY A 329 -22.17 -15.31 0.87
N GLU A 330 -21.73 -14.11 1.19
CA GLU A 330 -22.59 -12.92 1.30
C GLU A 330 -22.41 -11.97 0.11
#